data_6dd766d466e767da2ee92de922834d25
#
_entry.id   6dd766d466e767da2ee92de922834d25
#
_cell.length_a   1.000
_cell.length_b   1.000
_cell.length_c   1.000
_cell.angle_alpha   90.00
_cell.angle_beta   90.00
_cell.angle_gamma   90.00
#
_symmetry.space_group_name_H-M   'P 1'
#
loop_
_entity.id
_entity.type
_entity.pdbx_description
1 polymer ?
#
loop_
_entity_poly.entity_id
_entity_poly.type
_entity_poly.pdbx_seq_one_letter_code
_entity_poly.pdbx_strand_id
1 'polypeptide(L)'
;YDYPEQEEAYTYKEQFMFGDDILATAIVQPCDSLTGLADRRIWLPEGQWYDFATGMMYSGGRTLDLQYTLAENPWYAKAGSIIPMNPSDIENLQEPCNTLVLTFVPGADGTLSHYEDDGVSQDYKNGGAWTRISKVSRDNQIKIVIGKRMGDYDGAPEGRAYELRLPSTFPPQAVKVDGKVLEYSRFPEGECWTYDAYNLSPIIYIGDRNCSSELVVELETPQEGLDRQDELYGLAGIFNRCMELTVEFKYEQGKRDAYLMLPVEYLKVSQCPNRILEAPFDIYSSLDDYFVNLEKLFPAIDAMTLIGDEFKMKLKSQLFIEK
;
A
#
# COMPACT_ATOMS: atom_id res chain seq x y z
N TYR A 1 16.10 -20.67 3.70
CA TYR A 1 15.71 -21.73 2.76
C TYR A 1 15.60 -21.19 1.33
N ASP A 2 15.05 -19.98 1.12
CA ASP A 2 14.78 -19.44 -0.22
C ASP A 2 16.03 -18.90 -0.91
N TYR A 3 17.04 -18.48 -0.14
CA TYR A 3 18.29 -17.90 -0.62
C TYR A 3 19.52 -18.58 0.01
N PRO A 4 19.73 -19.90 -0.18
CA PRO A 4 20.78 -20.65 0.53
C PRO A 4 22.20 -20.24 0.14
N GLU A 5 22.39 -19.63 -1.04
CA GLU A 5 23.69 -19.21 -1.56
C GLU A 5 24.06 -17.77 -1.18
N GLN A 6 23.17 -17.07 -0.44
CA GLN A 6 23.37 -15.67 -0.05
C GLN A 6 23.76 -15.59 1.43
N GLU A 7 24.94 -15.03 1.74
CA GLU A 7 25.45 -14.85 3.11
C GLU A 7 24.52 -13.94 3.94
N GLU A 8 23.90 -12.98 3.31
CA GLU A 8 22.96 -12.04 3.91
C GLU A 8 21.75 -12.76 4.51
N ALA A 9 21.27 -13.84 3.90
CA ALA A 9 20.15 -14.63 4.41
C ALA A 9 20.46 -15.28 5.78
N TYR A 10 21.74 -15.45 6.11
CA TYR A 10 22.21 -15.97 7.41
C TYR A 10 22.56 -14.84 8.39
N THR A 11 22.89 -13.66 7.87
CA THR A 11 23.30 -12.50 8.68
C THR A 11 22.08 -11.79 9.27
N TYR A 12 21.02 -11.56 8.48
CA TYR A 12 19.82 -10.80 8.90
C TYR A 12 18.74 -11.72 9.46
N LYS A 13 18.92 -12.19 10.70
CA LYS A 13 18.09 -13.24 11.34
C LYS A 13 16.68 -12.78 11.73
N GLU A 14 16.45 -11.47 11.81
CA GLU A 14 15.16 -10.90 12.18
C GLU A 14 14.26 -10.65 10.97
N GLN A 15 14.70 -11.01 9.78
CA GLN A 15 13.89 -10.99 8.56
C GLN A 15 13.64 -12.41 8.06
N PHE A 16 12.49 -12.62 7.43
CA PHE A 16 12.09 -13.91 6.89
C PHE A 16 11.14 -13.75 5.71
N MET A 17 11.15 -14.73 4.81
CA MET A 17 10.16 -14.82 3.75
C MET A 17 8.86 -15.37 4.33
N PHE A 18 7.75 -14.73 3.98
CA PHE A 18 6.39 -15.20 4.23
C PHE A 18 5.75 -15.56 2.88
N GLY A 19 5.75 -16.83 2.54
CA GLY A 19 5.49 -17.30 1.18
C GLY A 19 6.62 -16.86 0.21
N ASP A 20 6.33 -16.85 -1.08
CA ASP A 20 7.34 -16.62 -2.12
C ASP A 20 7.64 -15.14 -2.38
N ASP A 21 6.71 -14.26 -2.02
CA ASP A 21 6.69 -12.89 -2.49
C ASP A 21 6.81 -11.83 -1.40
N ILE A 22 6.66 -12.20 -0.12
CA ILE A 22 6.68 -11.26 1.00
C ILE A 22 7.93 -11.48 1.83
N LEU A 23 8.66 -10.40 2.11
CA LEU A 23 9.73 -10.36 3.09
C LEU A 23 9.25 -9.52 4.28
N ALA A 24 9.18 -10.13 5.45
CA ALA A 24 8.81 -9.45 6.70
C ALA A 24 10.02 -9.28 7.60
N THR A 25 10.04 -8.22 8.39
CA THR A 25 11.09 -7.98 9.36
C THR A 25 10.52 -7.35 10.63
N ALA A 26 11.07 -7.73 11.79
CA ALA A 26 10.69 -7.15 13.06
C ALA A 26 11.61 -6.00 13.45
N ILE A 27 11.06 -4.92 13.98
CA ILE A 27 11.80 -3.86 14.64
C ILE A 27 12.00 -4.30 16.09
N VAL A 28 13.23 -4.56 16.47
CA VAL A 28 13.61 -5.08 17.80
C VAL A 28 14.40 -4.06 18.63
N GLN A 29 14.61 -2.86 18.07
CA GLN A 29 15.27 -1.75 18.76
C GLN A 29 14.22 -0.71 19.19
N PRO A 30 14.42 -0.04 20.34
CA PRO A 30 13.55 1.06 20.72
C PRO A 30 13.72 2.23 19.75
N CYS A 31 12.64 3.01 19.58
CA CYS A 31 12.73 4.28 18.87
C CYS A 31 13.66 5.26 19.60
N ASP A 32 14.41 6.04 18.85
CA ASP A 32 15.14 7.18 19.37
C ASP A 32 14.15 8.20 19.97
N SER A 33 14.43 8.69 21.16
CA SER A 33 13.50 9.54 21.92
C SER A 33 13.29 10.93 21.32
N LEU A 34 14.24 11.42 20.51
CA LEU A 34 14.15 12.75 19.87
C LEU A 34 13.45 12.68 18.51
N THR A 35 13.75 11.64 17.75
CA THR A 35 13.20 11.50 16.38
C THR A 35 11.91 10.67 16.35
N GLY A 36 11.69 9.81 17.35
CA GLY A 36 10.59 8.84 17.35
C GLY A 36 10.75 7.75 16.31
N LEU A 37 11.95 7.56 15.76
CA LEU A 37 12.26 6.57 14.72
C LEU A 37 13.12 5.44 15.28
N ALA A 38 12.85 4.23 14.83
CA ALA A 38 13.69 3.06 15.09
C ALA A 38 14.47 2.70 13.81
N ASP A 39 15.77 2.47 13.98
CA ASP A 39 16.63 2.03 12.90
C ASP A 39 16.34 0.57 12.52
N ARG A 40 16.31 0.27 11.25
CA ARG A 40 16.22 -1.08 10.74
C ARG A 40 17.14 -1.29 9.55
N ARG A 41 18.14 -2.13 9.72
CA ARG A 41 18.98 -2.62 8.62
C ARG A 41 18.37 -3.90 8.06
N ILE A 42 18.14 -3.92 6.74
CA ILE A 42 17.54 -5.04 6.02
C ILE A 42 18.37 -5.39 4.79
N TRP A 43 18.30 -6.64 4.37
CA TRP A 43 18.77 -7.07 3.08
C TRP A 43 17.57 -7.43 2.20
N LEU A 44 17.46 -6.79 1.05
CA LEU A 44 16.47 -7.15 0.03
C LEU A 44 17.16 -7.99 -1.05
N PRO A 45 16.67 -9.19 -1.36
CA PRO A 45 17.13 -9.99 -2.49
C PRO A 45 17.00 -9.23 -3.81
N GLU A 46 17.64 -9.71 -4.89
CA GLU A 46 17.51 -9.11 -6.21
C GLU A 46 16.07 -8.92 -6.65
N GLY A 47 15.77 -7.83 -7.38
CA GLY A 47 14.45 -7.43 -7.85
C GLY A 47 14.02 -6.08 -7.31
N GLN A 48 12.76 -5.75 -7.54
CA GLN A 48 12.13 -4.54 -7.00
C GLN A 48 11.19 -4.94 -5.85
N TRP A 49 11.19 -4.18 -4.77
CA TRP A 49 10.46 -4.47 -3.55
C TRP A 49 9.64 -3.26 -3.11
N TYR A 50 8.36 -3.46 -2.91
CA TYR A 50 7.44 -2.44 -2.42
C TYR A 50 7.32 -2.53 -0.89
N ASP A 51 7.65 -1.46 -0.20
CA ASP A 51 7.48 -1.33 1.26
C ASP A 51 6.05 -0.91 1.58
N PHE A 52 5.30 -1.77 2.21
CA PHE A 52 3.92 -1.48 2.59
C PHE A 52 3.78 -0.49 3.76
N ALA A 53 4.83 -0.28 4.55
CA ALA A 53 4.81 0.70 5.63
C ALA A 53 4.87 2.14 5.10
N THR A 54 5.64 2.36 4.04
CA THR A 54 5.91 3.71 3.53
C THR A 54 5.38 3.96 2.12
N GLY A 55 5.04 2.91 1.37
CA GLY A 55 4.72 3.02 -0.05
C GLY A 55 5.94 3.22 -0.96
N MET A 56 7.16 3.01 -0.44
CA MET A 56 8.39 3.17 -1.22
C MET A 56 8.68 1.93 -2.06
N MET A 57 9.27 2.15 -3.24
CA MET A 57 9.80 1.10 -4.09
C MET A 57 11.33 1.08 -3.99
N TYR A 58 11.89 -0.06 -3.58
CA TYR A 58 13.33 -0.24 -3.44
C TYR A 58 13.88 -1.24 -4.46
N SER A 59 15.04 -0.92 -5.03
CA SER A 59 15.84 -1.91 -5.76
C SER A 59 16.55 -2.82 -4.76
N GLY A 60 16.38 -4.13 -4.92
CA GLY A 60 17.03 -5.15 -4.13
C GLY A 60 18.46 -5.46 -4.59
N GLY A 61 19.00 -6.62 -4.19
CA GLY A 61 20.41 -7.02 -4.35
C GLY A 61 21.33 -6.22 -3.42
N ARG A 62 20.80 -5.61 -2.36
CA ARG A 62 21.57 -4.75 -1.45
C ARG A 62 20.98 -4.72 -0.04
N THR A 63 21.79 -4.25 0.89
CA THR A 63 21.37 -3.89 2.24
C THR A 63 20.96 -2.43 2.28
N LEU A 64 19.89 -2.14 3.04
CA LEU A 64 19.36 -0.80 3.28
C LEU A 64 19.37 -0.51 4.79
N ASP A 65 19.64 0.73 5.16
CA ASP A 65 19.46 1.26 6.51
C ASP A 65 18.23 2.17 6.48
N LEU A 66 17.13 1.71 7.07
CA LEU A 66 15.84 2.38 7.02
C LEU A 66 15.37 2.75 8.41
N GLN A 67 14.42 3.68 8.48
CA GLN A 67 13.87 4.20 9.74
C GLN A 67 12.34 4.19 9.71
N TYR A 68 11.76 3.67 10.80
CA TYR A 68 10.33 3.50 10.96
C TYR A 68 9.81 4.11 12.24
N THR A 69 8.61 4.66 12.21
CA THR A 69 7.88 5.07 13.40
C THR A 69 7.32 3.85 14.15
N LEU A 70 6.82 4.05 15.37
CA LEU A 70 6.19 2.98 16.15
C LEU A 70 4.91 2.42 15.48
N ALA A 71 4.23 3.22 14.67
CA ALA A 71 3.02 2.82 13.95
C ALA A 71 3.31 2.03 12.67
N GLU A 72 4.53 2.10 12.17
CA GLU A 72 4.94 1.43 10.94
C GLU A 72 5.43 0.00 11.24
N ASN A 73 4.91 -0.94 10.47
CA ASN A 73 5.36 -2.33 10.52
C ASN A 73 5.97 -2.72 9.16
N PRO A 74 7.30 -2.80 9.05
CA PRO A 74 7.96 -3.01 7.77
C PRO A 74 7.75 -4.44 7.25
N TRP A 75 7.12 -4.54 6.09
CA TRP A 75 7.07 -5.72 5.26
C TRP A 75 7.08 -5.31 3.79
N TYR A 76 7.73 -6.12 2.99
CA TYR A 76 8.03 -5.81 1.60
C TYR A 76 7.45 -6.90 0.71
N ALA A 77 6.90 -6.51 -0.43
CA ALA A 77 6.50 -7.47 -1.44
C ALA A 77 7.23 -7.23 -2.75
N LYS A 78 7.52 -8.30 -3.47
CA LYS A 78 8.12 -8.20 -4.80
C LYS A 78 7.19 -7.43 -5.74
N ALA A 79 7.76 -6.58 -6.59
CA ALA A 79 7.00 -5.90 -7.63
C ALA A 79 6.23 -6.90 -8.50
N GLY A 80 4.96 -6.60 -8.77
CA GLY A 80 4.08 -7.46 -9.54
C GLY A 80 3.38 -8.56 -8.73
N SER A 81 3.73 -8.77 -7.47
CA SER A 81 3.04 -9.75 -6.63
C SER A 81 1.55 -9.41 -6.49
N ILE A 82 0.74 -10.44 -6.33
CA ILE A 82 -0.69 -10.33 -6.05
C ILE A 82 -0.92 -10.96 -4.68
N ILE A 83 -1.30 -10.14 -3.71
CA ILE A 83 -1.43 -10.56 -2.31
C ILE A 83 -2.92 -10.75 -1.99
N PRO A 84 -3.38 -12.00 -1.77
CA PRO A 84 -4.72 -12.26 -1.30
C PRO A 84 -4.81 -11.96 0.20
N MET A 85 -5.88 -11.31 0.60
CA MET A 85 -6.14 -10.91 1.98
C MET A 85 -7.61 -11.14 2.34
N ASN A 86 -7.89 -11.31 3.61
CA ASN A 86 -9.25 -11.26 4.10
C ASN A 86 -9.72 -9.81 4.25
N PRO A 87 -11.01 -9.53 4.09
CA PRO A 87 -11.56 -8.23 4.45
C PRO A 87 -11.45 -7.99 5.96
N SER A 88 -11.51 -6.72 6.37
CA SER A 88 -11.27 -6.30 7.75
C SER A 88 -12.33 -6.75 8.77
N ASP A 89 -13.48 -7.22 8.31
CA ASP A 89 -14.59 -7.73 9.13
C ASP A 89 -14.48 -9.23 9.43
N ILE A 90 -13.51 -9.94 8.84
CA ILE A 90 -13.20 -11.33 9.18
C ILE A 90 -12.22 -11.36 10.35
N GLU A 91 -12.66 -11.91 11.49
CA GLU A 91 -11.87 -11.97 12.71
C GLU A 91 -10.99 -13.23 12.80
N ASN A 92 -11.34 -14.31 12.08
CA ASN A 92 -10.57 -15.55 12.09
C ASN A 92 -10.65 -16.30 10.76
N LEU A 93 -9.66 -17.16 10.50
CA LEU A 93 -9.52 -17.91 9.24
C LEU A 93 -10.53 -19.07 9.06
N GLN A 94 -11.37 -19.35 10.05
CA GLN A 94 -12.42 -20.37 9.94
C GLN A 94 -13.73 -19.78 9.40
N GLU A 95 -13.82 -18.44 9.32
CA GLU A 95 -14.97 -17.78 8.72
C GLU A 95 -14.90 -17.87 7.20
N PRO A 96 -16.05 -18.09 6.51
CA PRO A 96 -16.07 -18.13 5.05
C PRO A 96 -15.62 -16.80 4.44
N CYS A 97 -14.62 -16.84 3.57
CA CYS A 97 -14.18 -15.67 2.83
C CYS A 97 -15.10 -15.41 1.63
N ASN A 98 -16.22 -14.72 1.87
CA ASN A 98 -17.18 -14.35 0.83
C ASN A 98 -16.72 -13.16 0.00
N THR A 99 -15.79 -12.36 0.52
CA THR A 99 -15.13 -11.27 -0.21
C THR A 99 -13.63 -11.50 -0.20
N LEU A 100 -13.02 -11.66 -1.36
CA LEU A 100 -11.56 -11.78 -1.48
C LEU A 100 -10.95 -10.42 -1.78
N VAL A 101 -10.08 -9.95 -0.88
CA VAL A 101 -9.29 -8.74 -1.11
C VAL A 101 -8.02 -9.12 -1.86
N LEU A 102 -7.75 -8.46 -2.97
CA LEU A 102 -6.55 -8.67 -3.79
C LEU A 102 -5.77 -7.36 -3.90
N THR A 103 -4.55 -7.34 -3.37
CA THR A 103 -3.65 -6.20 -3.50
C THR A 103 -2.63 -6.48 -4.59
N PHE A 104 -2.60 -5.63 -5.61
CA PHE A 104 -1.73 -5.74 -6.77
C PHE A 104 -0.51 -4.83 -6.58
N VAL A 105 0.63 -5.41 -6.24
CA VAL A 105 1.88 -4.68 -6.00
C VAL A 105 2.33 -3.98 -7.29
N PRO A 106 2.70 -2.67 -7.23
CA PRO A 106 3.13 -1.94 -8.42
C PRO A 106 4.48 -2.41 -8.96
N GLY A 107 4.90 -1.86 -10.10
CA GLY A 107 6.26 -1.99 -10.65
C GLY A 107 6.44 -3.12 -11.67
N ALA A 108 5.56 -4.14 -11.71
CA ALA A 108 5.65 -5.23 -12.69
C ALA A 108 4.29 -5.86 -13.01
N ASP A 109 4.24 -6.66 -14.07
CA ASP A 109 3.17 -7.63 -14.31
C ASP A 109 3.27 -8.77 -13.29
N GLY A 110 2.15 -9.44 -13.02
CA GLY A 110 2.13 -10.52 -12.05
C GLY A 110 1.10 -11.59 -12.29
N THR A 111 1.34 -12.74 -11.67
CA THR A 111 0.39 -13.85 -11.64
C THR A 111 0.43 -14.52 -10.28
N LEU A 112 -0.75 -14.94 -9.81
CA LEU A 112 -0.93 -15.74 -8.61
C LEU A 112 -1.72 -16.99 -8.95
N SER A 113 -1.32 -18.13 -8.42
CA SER A 113 -2.12 -19.34 -8.36
C SER A 113 -2.68 -19.46 -6.96
N HIS A 114 -3.88 -18.91 -6.75
CA HIS A 114 -4.52 -18.88 -5.45
C HIS A 114 -5.11 -20.25 -5.14
N TYR A 115 -4.60 -20.88 -4.06
CA TYR A 115 -5.05 -22.16 -3.56
C TYR A 115 -6.03 -21.97 -2.41
N GLU A 116 -7.08 -22.81 -2.37
CA GLU A 116 -8.06 -22.87 -1.29
C GLU A 116 -8.46 -24.32 -1.02
N ASP A 117 -8.72 -24.60 0.24
CA ASP A 117 -9.28 -25.89 0.74
C ASP A 117 -10.25 -25.60 1.89
N ASP A 118 -10.74 -26.65 2.54
CA ASP A 118 -11.68 -26.54 3.66
C ASP A 118 -11.03 -26.01 4.96
N GLY A 119 -9.71 -25.89 5.02
CA GLY A 119 -8.94 -25.38 6.16
C GLY A 119 -9.01 -26.28 7.44
N VAL A 120 -9.66 -27.43 7.37
CA VAL A 120 -9.97 -28.28 8.54
C VAL A 120 -9.50 -29.72 8.35
N SER A 121 -9.80 -30.33 7.21
CA SER A 121 -9.49 -31.72 6.93
C SER A 121 -8.05 -31.91 6.44
N GLN A 122 -7.63 -33.18 6.34
CA GLN A 122 -6.35 -33.52 5.69
C GLN A 122 -6.50 -33.84 4.20
N ASP A 123 -7.65 -33.54 3.61
CA ASP A 123 -7.95 -33.85 2.21
C ASP A 123 -7.26 -32.89 1.23
N TYR A 124 -6.54 -31.87 1.71
CA TYR A 124 -5.72 -30.97 0.90
C TYR A 124 -4.78 -31.69 -0.07
N LYS A 125 -4.45 -32.96 0.16
CA LYS A 125 -3.63 -33.78 -0.72
C LYS A 125 -4.38 -34.30 -1.95
N ASN A 126 -5.70 -34.42 -1.87
CA ASN A 126 -6.54 -35.03 -2.89
C ASN A 126 -7.65 -34.08 -3.38
N GLY A 127 -7.91 -33.03 -2.65
CA GLY A 127 -8.90 -32.01 -2.93
C GLY A 127 -8.32 -30.63 -2.78
N GLY A 128 -9.09 -29.62 -3.18
CA GLY A 128 -8.72 -28.22 -3.14
C GLY A 128 -9.03 -27.54 -4.48
N ALA A 129 -8.99 -26.25 -4.46
CA ALA A 129 -9.34 -25.44 -5.62
C ALA A 129 -8.21 -24.44 -5.93
N TRP A 130 -8.05 -24.14 -7.19
CA TRP A 130 -7.06 -23.20 -7.69
C TRP A 130 -7.73 -22.13 -8.55
N THR A 131 -7.43 -20.87 -8.26
CA THR A 131 -7.85 -19.74 -9.09
C THR A 131 -6.62 -19.01 -9.59
N ARG A 132 -6.44 -18.94 -10.90
CA ARG A 132 -5.35 -18.17 -11.49
C ARG A 132 -5.77 -16.71 -11.59
N ILE A 133 -4.96 -15.83 -11.02
CA ILE A 133 -5.15 -14.38 -11.05
C ILE A 133 -3.94 -13.75 -11.75
N SER A 134 -4.17 -12.77 -12.61
CA SER A 134 -3.08 -12.07 -13.31
C SER A 134 -3.36 -10.59 -13.44
N LYS A 135 -2.29 -9.79 -13.41
CA LYS A 135 -2.27 -8.36 -13.73
C LYS A 135 -1.26 -8.12 -14.83
N VAL A 136 -1.66 -7.44 -15.88
CA VAL A 136 -0.80 -7.06 -17.00
C VAL A 136 -1.01 -5.59 -17.30
N SER A 137 0.09 -4.85 -17.42
CA SER A 137 0.08 -3.43 -17.79
C SER A 137 0.67 -3.27 -19.19
N ARG A 138 -0.08 -2.64 -20.10
CA ARG A 138 0.37 -2.34 -21.46
C ARG A 138 -0.11 -0.93 -21.83
N ASP A 139 0.81 -0.11 -22.27
CA ASP A 139 0.55 1.30 -22.58
C ASP A 139 -0.16 1.98 -21.38
N ASN A 140 -1.33 2.54 -21.60
CA ASN A 140 -2.12 3.20 -20.57
C ASN A 140 -3.20 2.29 -19.93
N GLN A 141 -3.14 0.98 -20.17
CA GLN A 141 -4.14 0.04 -19.65
C GLN A 141 -3.53 -0.95 -18.66
N ILE A 142 -4.26 -1.17 -17.57
CA ILE A 142 -4.04 -2.25 -16.62
C ILE A 142 -5.19 -3.23 -16.80
N LYS A 143 -4.86 -4.49 -17.12
CA LYS A 143 -5.81 -5.58 -17.23
C LYS A 143 -5.58 -6.59 -16.10
N ILE A 144 -6.63 -6.84 -15.33
CA ILE A 144 -6.67 -7.86 -14.29
C ILE A 144 -7.63 -8.95 -14.75
N VAL A 145 -7.20 -10.20 -14.65
CA VAL A 145 -8.02 -11.37 -14.95
C VAL A 145 -8.03 -12.28 -13.74
N ILE A 146 -9.21 -12.54 -13.21
CA ILE A 146 -9.47 -13.58 -12.21
C ILE A 146 -10.09 -14.76 -12.95
N GLY A 147 -9.32 -15.82 -13.11
CA GLY A 147 -9.74 -17.01 -13.86
C GLY A 147 -10.83 -17.78 -13.13
N LYS A 148 -11.44 -18.70 -13.84
CA LYS A 148 -12.38 -19.64 -13.22
C LYS A 148 -11.67 -20.54 -12.21
N ARG A 149 -12.36 -20.83 -11.12
CA ARG A 149 -11.90 -21.82 -10.13
C ARG A 149 -11.81 -23.22 -10.76
N MET A 150 -10.69 -23.87 -10.54
CA MET A 150 -10.41 -25.24 -10.97
C MET A 150 -10.28 -26.13 -9.72
N GLY A 151 -11.03 -27.20 -9.67
CA GLY A 151 -11.15 -28.05 -8.48
C GLY A 151 -12.31 -27.61 -7.60
N ASP A 152 -12.45 -28.29 -6.48
CA ASP A 152 -13.54 -28.09 -5.52
C ASP A 152 -13.13 -28.62 -4.14
N TYR A 153 -13.82 -28.16 -3.09
CA TYR A 153 -13.66 -28.59 -1.71
C TYR A 153 -14.97 -28.39 -0.95
N ASP A 154 -15.12 -29.06 0.20
CA ASP A 154 -16.34 -28.95 1.00
C ASP A 154 -16.46 -27.53 1.59
N GLY A 155 -17.59 -26.87 1.34
CA GLY A 155 -17.81 -25.47 1.72
C GLY A 155 -17.28 -24.43 0.73
N ALA A 156 -16.77 -24.85 -0.43
CA ALA A 156 -16.32 -23.90 -1.48
C ALA A 156 -17.46 -22.98 -1.94
N PRO A 157 -17.27 -21.64 -1.95
CA PRO A 157 -18.30 -20.70 -2.32
C PRO A 157 -18.63 -20.82 -3.82
N GLU A 158 -19.92 -20.86 -4.18
CA GLU A 158 -20.34 -20.82 -5.60
C GLU A 158 -20.09 -19.45 -6.25
N GLY A 159 -20.27 -18.40 -5.46
CA GLY A 159 -20.02 -17.00 -5.84
C GLY A 159 -19.18 -16.29 -4.82
N ARG A 160 -18.49 -15.22 -5.25
CA ARG A 160 -17.60 -14.42 -4.41
C ARG A 160 -17.59 -12.97 -4.85
N ALA A 161 -17.56 -12.05 -3.88
CA ALA A 161 -17.28 -10.65 -4.11
C ALA A 161 -15.75 -10.40 -4.08
N TYR A 162 -15.33 -9.30 -4.69
CA TYR A 162 -13.91 -8.93 -4.73
C TYR A 162 -13.70 -7.47 -4.37
N GLU A 163 -12.63 -7.22 -3.66
CA GLU A 163 -12.07 -5.88 -3.45
C GLU A 163 -10.65 -5.85 -4.03
N LEU A 164 -10.44 -5.05 -5.06
CA LEU A 164 -9.14 -4.95 -5.73
C LEU A 164 -8.48 -3.64 -5.33
N ARG A 165 -7.24 -3.72 -4.80
CA ARG A 165 -6.42 -2.58 -4.37
C ARG A 165 -5.18 -2.47 -5.23
N LEU A 166 -4.92 -1.27 -5.75
CA LEU A 166 -3.73 -0.99 -6.55
C LEU A 166 -2.94 0.17 -5.89
N PRO A 167 -2.13 -0.11 -4.85
CA PRO A 167 -1.38 0.94 -4.15
C PRO A 167 -0.40 1.65 -5.10
N SER A 168 -0.07 2.90 -4.76
CA SER A 168 0.78 3.78 -5.56
C SER A 168 0.41 3.79 -7.04
N THR A 169 -0.87 3.99 -7.32
CA THR A 169 -1.40 4.06 -8.69
C THR A 169 -2.28 5.30 -8.81
N PHE A 170 -2.08 6.07 -9.87
CA PHE A 170 -2.92 7.26 -10.15
C PHE A 170 -4.39 6.87 -10.37
N PRO A 171 -5.35 7.78 -10.07
CA PRO A 171 -6.75 7.54 -10.34
C PRO A 171 -6.98 7.20 -11.82
N PRO A 172 -7.62 6.07 -12.15
CA PRO A 172 -7.92 5.73 -13.53
C PRO A 172 -8.97 6.67 -14.12
N GLN A 173 -8.89 6.92 -15.42
CA GLN A 173 -9.92 7.66 -16.16
C GLN A 173 -11.20 6.84 -16.35
N ALA A 174 -11.03 5.52 -16.46
CA ALA A 174 -12.12 4.58 -16.58
C ALA A 174 -11.77 3.26 -15.91
N VAL A 175 -12.76 2.65 -15.28
CA VAL A 175 -12.71 1.27 -14.79
C VAL A 175 -13.85 0.49 -15.46
N LYS A 176 -13.55 -0.70 -15.99
CA LYS A 176 -14.53 -1.61 -16.56
C LYS A 176 -14.44 -2.96 -15.90
N VAL A 177 -15.60 -3.56 -15.65
CA VAL A 177 -15.76 -4.92 -15.15
C VAL A 177 -16.58 -5.70 -16.14
N ASP A 178 -16.02 -6.75 -16.75
CA ASP A 178 -16.63 -7.54 -17.83
C ASP A 178 -17.17 -6.65 -18.98
N GLY A 179 -16.38 -5.62 -19.34
CA GLY A 179 -16.71 -4.66 -20.39
C GLY A 179 -17.74 -3.58 -20.01
N LYS A 180 -18.30 -3.62 -18.79
CA LYS A 180 -19.22 -2.58 -18.30
C LYS A 180 -18.46 -1.55 -17.48
N VAL A 181 -18.71 -0.26 -17.76
CA VAL A 181 -18.12 0.84 -16.99
C VAL A 181 -18.60 0.78 -15.55
N LEU A 182 -17.66 0.91 -14.62
CA LEU A 182 -17.90 1.01 -13.19
C LEU A 182 -17.76 2.46 -12.77
N GLU A 183 -18.74 2.97 -12.06
CA GLU A 183 -18.78 4.38 -11.65
C GLU A 183 -17.85 4.66 -10.47
N TYR A 184 -17.26 5.85 -10.48
CA TYR A 184 -16.55 6.36 -9.30
C TYR A 184 -17.52 6.77 -8.20
N SER A 185 -17.22 6.42 -6.96
CA SER A 185 -17.94 6.91 -5.79
C SER A 185 -16.97 7.30 -4.68
N ARG A 186 -17.09 8.52 -4.16
CA ARG A 186 -16.36 8.97 -2.98
C ARG A 186 -16.76 8.18 -1.72
N PHE A 187 -18.01 7.76 -1.67
CA PHE A 187 -18.59 6.96 -0.58
C PHE A 187 -19.07 5.65 -1.19
N PRO A 188 -18.21 4.61 -1.20
CA PRO A 188 -18.51 3.38 -1.91
C PRO A 188 -19.71 2.65 -1.27
N GLU A 189 -20.69 2.33 -2.12
CA GLU A 189 -21.82 1.48 -1.81
C GLU A 189 -22.06 0.53 -3.00
N GLY A 190 -22.03 -0.77 -2.74
CA GLY A 190 -22.20 -1.79 -3.78
C GLY A 190 -21.05 -1.80 -4.80
N GLU A 191 -21.36 -2.08 -6.07
CA GLU A 191 -20.35 -2.11 -7.12
C GLU A 191 -19.97 -0.71 -7.59
N CYS A 192 -18.76 -0.31 -7.27
CA CYS A 192 -18.19 0.98 -7.65
C CYS A 192 -16.67 0.94 -7.50
N TRP A 193 -15.98 2.00 -7.84
CA TRP A 193 -14.61 2.19 -7.44
C TRP A 193 -14.43 3.53 -6.70
N THR A 194 -13.44 3.60 -5.84
CA THR A 194 -13.07 4.79 -5.08
C THR A 194 -11.56 5.00 -5.14
N TYR A 195 -11.09 6.09 -4.55
CA TYR A 195 -9.67 6.38 -4.44
C TYR A 195 -9.27 6.63 -2.99
N ASP A 196 -8.40 5.78 -2.46
CA ASP A 196 -7.75 5.97 -1.17
C ASP A 196 -6.58 6.94 -1.34
N ALA A 197 -6.79 8.19 -0.94
CA ALA A 197 -5.79 9.24 -1.09
C ALA A 197 -4.59 9.11 -0.15
N TYR A 198 -4.73 8.39 0.96
CA TYR A 198 -3.63 8.18 1.91
C TYR A 198 -2.67 7.07 1.46
N ASN A 199 -3.21 6.04 0.80
CA ASN A 199 -2.41 4.97 0.21
C ASN A 199 -2.22 5.13 -1.31
N LEU A 200 -2.75 6.23 -1.89
CA LEU A 200 -2.66 6.54 -3.32
C LEU A 200 -3.10 5.35 -4.17
N SER A 201 -4.27 4.80 -3.84
CA SER A 201 -4.74 3.52 -4.36
C SER A 201 -6.16 3.60 -4.90
N PRO A 202 -6.40 3.28 -6.17
CA PRO A 202 -7.74 2.90 -6.60
C PRO A 202 -8.18 1.63 -5.85
N ILE A 203 -9.41 1.63 -5.35
CA ILE A 203 -10.06 0.46 -4.74
C ILE A 203 -11.33 0.17 -5.52
N ILE A 204 -11.44 -1.06 -6.03
CA ILE A 204 -12.54 -1.49 -6.89
C ILE A 204 -13.36 -2.54 -6.14
N TYR A 205 -14.63 -2.24 -5.91
CA TYR A 205 -15.59 -3.13 -5.26
C TYR A 205 -16.45 -3.82 -6.30
N ILE A 206 -16.39 -5.14 -6.33
CA ILE A 206 -17.12 -5.99 -7.27
C ILE A 206 -18.03 -6.91 -6.45
N GLY A 207 -19.33 -6.87 -6.74
CA GLY A 207 -20.31 -7.74 -6.10
C GLY A 207 -20.10 -9.21 -6.46
N ASP A 208 -21.01 -10.04 -6.02
CA ASP A 208 -20.91 -11.49 -6.17
C ASP A 208 -20.74 -11.91 -7.64
N ARG A 209 -19.74 -12.75 -7.91
CA ARG A 209 -19.42 -13.34 -9.22
C ARG A 209 -19.29 -14.85 -9.08
N ASN A 210 -19.86 -15.57 -10.02
CA ASN A 210 -19.76 -17.01 -10.05
C ASN A 210 -18.30 -17.45 -10.22
N CYS A 211 -17.79 -18.24 -9.25
CA CYS A 211 -16.41 -18.71 -9.24
C CYS A 211 -16.04 -19.63 -10.41
N SER A 212 -17.03 -20.16 -11.14
CA SER A 212 -16.83 -20.99 -12.35
C SER A 212 -16.65 -20.14 -13.62
N SER A 213 -16.73 -18.81 -13.52
CA SER A 213 -16.58 -17.88 -14.64
C SER A 213 -15.31 -17.07 -14.50
N GLU A 214 -14.77 -16.62 -15.61
CA GLU A 214 -13.68 -15.63 -15.62
C GLU A 214 -14.26 -14.24 -15.37
N LEU A 215 -13.52 -13.43 -14.60
CA LEU A 215 -13.81 -12.03 -14.34
C LEU A 215 -12.67 -11.18 -14.90
N VAL A 216 -13.01 -10.18 -15.71
CA VAL A 216 -12.04 -9.27 -16.33
C VAL A 216 -12.26 -7.85 -15.84
N VAL A 217 -11.20 -7.23 -15.32
CA VAL A 217 -11.20 -5.82 -14.89
C VAL A 217 -10.16 -5.06 -15.69
N GLU A 218 -10.55 -3.93 -16.26
CA GLU A 218 -9.70 -3.08 -17.08
C GLU A 218 -9.72 -1.66 -16.51
N LEU A 219 -8.53 -1.10 -16.28
CA LEU A 219 -8.35 0.29 -15.87
C LEU A 219 -7.61 1.03 -16.97
N GLU A 220 -8.05 2.25 -17.25
CA GLU A 220 -7.35 3.16 -18.15
C GLU A 220 -6.68 4.25 -17.33
N THR A 221 -5.33 4.28 -17.34
CA THR A 221 -4.53 5.27 -16.60
C THR A 221 -4.23 6.46 -17.51
N PRO A 222 -4.36 7.72 -17.05
CA PRO A 222 -3.92 8.87 -17.82
C PRO A 222 -2.44 8.79 -18.19
N GLN A 223 -2.04 9.24 -19.38
CA GLN A 223 -0.63 9.24 -19.80
C GLN A 223 0.25 10.02 -18.81
N GLU A 224 -0.23 11.16 -18.31
CA GLU A 224 0.45 11.95 -17.28
C GLU A 224 0.73 11.14 -16.01
N GLY A 225 -0.18 10.25 -15.61
CA GLY A 225 0.03 9.37 -14.46
C GLY A 225 1.12 8.32 -14.71
N LEU A 226 1.24 7.81 -15.92
CA LEU A 226 2.33 6.90 -16.28
C LEU A 226 3.69 7.61 -16.25
N ASP A 227 3.75 8.84 -16.76
CA ASP A 227 4.98 9.63 -16.83
C ASP A 227 5.46 10.07 -15.44
N ARG A 228 4.54 10.16 -14.46
CA ARG A 228 4.79 10.62 -13.08
C ARG A 228 4.72 9.51 -12.03
N GLN A 229 4.67 8.25 -12.44
CA GLN A 229 4.48 7.09 -11.54
C GLN A 229 5.41 7.08 -10.32
N ASP A 230 6.67 7.42 -10.52
CA ASP A 230 7.68 7.40 -9.44
C ASP A 230 7.46 8.48 -8.37
N GLU A 231 6.65 9.50 -8.66
CA GLU A 231 6.29 10.53 -7.68
C GLU A 231 5.42 10.01 -6.55
N LEU A 232 4.67 8.93 -6.77
CA LEU A 232 3.80 8.34 -5.76
C LEU A 232 4.56 7.53 -4.70
N TYR A 233 5.76 7.05 -5.04
CA TYR A 233 6.50 6.20 -4.12
C TYR A 233 7.00 6.95 -2.88
N GLY A 234 6.67 6.41 -1.71
CA GLY A 234 7.00 6.97 -0.40
C GLY A 234 6.02 8.01 0.13
N LEU A 235 5.10 8.52 -0.71
CA LEU A 235 4.15 9.55 -0.27
C LEU A 235 3.17 9.03 0.78
N ALA A 236 2.74 7.76 0.70
CA ALA A 236 1.84 7.17 1.68
C ALA A 236 2.44 7.23 3.09
N GLY A 237 3.71 6.89 3.25
CA GLY A 237 4.43 7.02 4.52
C GLY A 237 4.47 8.46 5.02
N ILE A 238 4.82 9.42 4.16
CA ILE A 238 4.86 10.84 4.53
C ILE A 238 3.47 11.34 4.94
N PHE A 239 2.41 10.98 4.22
CA PHE A 239 1.04 11.38 4.54
C PHE A 239 0.59 10.86 5.92
N ASN A 240 0.86 9.58 6.20
CA ASN A 240 0.54 8.97 7.48
C ASN A 240 1.37 9.57 8.63
N ARG A 241 2.66 9.77 8.45
CA ARG A 241 3.53 10.42 9.44
C ARG A 241 3.11 11.88 9.71
N CYS A 242 2.72 12.65 8.68
CA CYS A 242 2.16 13.99 8.87
C CYS A 242 0.90 13.98 9.72
N MET A 243 0.01 13.00 9.52
CA MET A 243 -1.22 12.87 10.30
C MET A 243 -0.88 12.61 11.77
N GLU A 244 0.00 11.66 12.05
CA GLU A 244 0.44 11.32 13.41
C GLU A 244 1.12 12.49 14.11
N LEU A 245 2.08 13.15 13.47
CA LEU A 245 2.78 14.34 13.98
C LEU A 245 1.79 15.48 14.29
N THR A 246 0.79 15.67 13.44
CA THR A 246 -0.25 16.69 13.67
C THR A 246 -1.08 16.37 14.90
N VAL A 247 -1.46 15.11 15.10
CA VAL A 247 -2.22 14.65 16.28
C VAL A 247 -1.37 14.79 17.54
N GLU A 248 -0.13 14.35 17.52
CA GLU A 248 0.83 14.47 18.64
C GLU A 248 1.03 15.93 19.04
N PHE A 249 1.27 16.82 18.07
CA PHE A 249 1.45 18.25 18.32
C PHE A 249 0.21 18.88 18.97
N LYS A 250 -0.99 18.55 18.53
CA LYS A 250 -2.24 19.00 19.16
C LYS A 250 -2.34 18.54 20.62
N TYR A 251 -1.96 17.29 20.87
CA TYR A 251 -1.99 16.73 22.21
C TYR A 251 -0.99 17.42 23.14
N GLU A 252 0.26 17.59 22.72
CA GLU A 252 1.30 18.28 23.49
C GLU A 252 0.95 19.72 23.82
N GLN A 253 0.35 20.45 22.89
CA GLN A 253 -0.09 21.83 23.09
C GLN A 253 -1.41 21.95 23.88
N GLY A 254 -2.11 20.85 24.12
CA GLY A 254 -3.41 20.83 24.80
C GLY A 254 -4.51 21.65 24.08
N LYS A 255 -4.36 21.91 22.78
CA LYS A 255 -5.26 22.73 21.97
C LYS A 255 -5.59 22.04 20.64
N ARG A 256 -6.89 21.99 20.34
CA ARG A 256 -7.40 21.36 19.10
C ARG A 256 -6.90 22.04 17.81
N ASP A 257 -6.71 23.34 17.85
CA ASP A 257 -6.28 24.19 16.72
C ASP A 257 -4.79 24.49 16.72
N ALA A 258 -4.00 23.85 17.61
CA ALA A 258 -2.55 24.05 17.69
C ALA A 258 -1.80 23.81 16.37
N TYR A 259 -2.33 22.93 15.50
CA TYR A 259 -1.74 22.68 14.21
C TYR A 259 -1.59 23.94 13.34
N LEU A 260 -2.39 24.99 13.57
CA LEU A 260 -2.27 26.28 12.91
C LEU A 260 -1.00 27.07 13.31
N MET A 261 -0.28 26.62 14.34
CA MET A 261 1.03 27.15 14.73
C MET A 261 2.15 26.57 13.85
N LEU A 262 1.90 25.47 13.15
CA LEU A 262 2.84 24.86 12.20
C LEU A 262 2.99 25.73 10.96
N PRO A 263 4.15 25.65 10.23
CA PRO A 263 4.37 26.44 9.04
C PRO A 263 3.30 26.15 7.97
N VAL A 264 3.02 27.15 7.13
CA VAL A 264 2.06 26.99 6.04
C VAL A 264 2.50 25.90 5.06
N GLU A 265 3.79 25.73 4.86
CA GLU A 265 4.39 24.67 4.05
C GLU A 265 4.05 23.28 4.61
N TYR A 266 4.15 23.10 5.94
CA TYR A 266 3.73 21.87 6.61
C TYR A 266 2.22 21.62 6.42
N LEU A 267 1.40 22.64 6.60
CA LEU A 267 -0.05 22.51 6.41
C LEU A 267 -0.40 22.13 4.96
N LYS A 268 0.33 22.68 3.99
CA LYS A 268 0.17 22.33 2.58
C LYS A 268 0.57 20.89 2.27
N VAL A 269 1.68 20.42 2.82
CA VAL A 269 2.15 19.05 2.70
C VAL A 269 1.18 18.09 3.39
N SER A 270 0.85 18.31 4.65
CA SER A 270 -0.01 17.43 5.45
C SER A 270 -1.46 17.36 4.98
N GLN A 271 -1.95 18.39 4.28
CA GLN A 271 -3.31 18.42 3.73
C GLN A 271 -3.40 17.89 2.30
N CYS A 272 -2.29 17.51 1.68
CA CYS A 272 -2.28 16.96 0.32
C CYS A 272 -3.24 15.77 0.15
N PRO A 273 -3.21 14.71 1.01
CA PRO A 273 -4.15 13.59 0.86
C PRO A 273 -5.62 14.01 1.00
N ASN A 274 -5.95 15.01 1.81
CA ASN A 274 -7.32 15.52 1.92
C ASN A 274 -7.76 16.22 0.62
N ARG A 275 -6.88 16.99 -0.02
CA ARG A 275 -7.18 17.61 -1.34
C ARG A 275 -7.40 16.54 -2.41
N ILE A 276 -6.56 15.51 -2.43
CA ILE A 276 -6.72 14.37 -3.34
C ILE A 276 -8.04 13.63 -3.06
N LEU A 277 -8.40 13.41 -1.79
CA LEU A 277 -9.66 12.78 -1.41
C LEU A 277 -10.89 13.58 -1.87
N GLU A 278 -10.80 14.91 -1.85
CA GLU A 278 -11.86 15.80 -2.32
C GLU A 278 -11.97 15.85 -3.84
N ALA A 279 -10.84 15.82 -4.53
CA ALA A 279 -10.74 15.93 -5.98
C ALA A 279 -9.67 14.98 -6.56
N PRO A 280 -9.93 13.65 -6.58
CA PRO A 280 -8.92 12.68 -6.99
C PRO A 280 -8.46 12.84 -8.45
N PHE A 281 -9.32 13.32 -9.32
CA PHE A 281 -8.97 13.58 -10.73
C PHE A 281 -8.12 14.84 -10.93
N ASP A 282 -7.98 15.68 -9.90
CA ASP A 282 -7.06 16.84 -9.86
C ASP A 282 -5.79 16.54 -9.02
N ILE A 283 -5.42 15.27 -8.92
CA ILE A 283 -4.27 14.81 -8.13
C ILE A 283 -2.97 15.45 -8.57
N TYR A 284 -2.77 15.69 -9.86
CA TYR A 284 -1.55 16.30 -10.40
C TYR A 284 -1.30 17.69 -9.84
N SER A 285 -2.33 18.55 -9.83
CA SER A 285 -2.26 19.88 -9.22
C SER A 285 -1.98 19.80 -7.71
N SER A 286 -2.57 18.82 -7.02
CA SER A 286 -2.34 18.59 -5.59
C SER A 286 -0.90 18.16 -5.31
N LEU A 287 -0.31 17.32 -6.16
CA LEU A 287 1.09 16.88 -6.06
C LEU A 287 2.06 18.00 -6.41
N ASP A 288 1.78 18.82 -7.43
CA ASP A 288 2.60 19.98 -7.77
C ASP A 288 2.69 20.96 -6.58
N ASP A 289 1.55 21.29 -5.96
CA ASP A 289 1.54 22.14 -4.74
C ASP A 289 2.26 21.47 -3.57
N TYR A 290 2.15 20.15 -3.42
CA TYR A 290 2.87 19.36 -2.41
C TYR A 290 4.38 19.49 -2.59
N PHE A 291 4.93 19.21 -3.78
CA PHE A 291 6.38 19.24 -4.03
C PHE A 291 6.96 20.64 -3.89
N VAL A 292 6.27 21.67 -4.38
CA VAL A 292 6.68 23.07 -4.19
C VAL A 292 6.78 23.45 -2.70
N ASN A 293 5.88 22.95 -1.87
CA ASN A 293 5.90 23.24 -0.44
C ASN A 293 6.88 22.34 0.32
N LEU A 294 7.10 21.10 -0.12
CA LEU A 294 8.09 20.20 0.46
C LEU A 294 9.51 20.77 0.37
N GLU A 295 9.89 21.39 -0.76
CA GLU A 295 11.19 22.06 -0.93
C GLU A 295 11.42 23.19 0.07
N LYS A 296 10.36 23.88 0.49
CA LYS A 296 10.41 25.01 1.43
C LYS A 296 10.23 24.59 2.89
N LEU A 297 9.84 23.35 3.12
CA LEU A 297 9.35 22.88 4.41
C LEU A 297 10.44 22.93 5.51
N PHE A 298 11.64 22.41 5.24
CA PHE A 298 12.69 22.35 6.26
C PHE A 298 13.19 23.74 6.67
N PRO A 299 13.47 24.68 5.75
CA PRO A 299 13.74 26.07 6.12
C PRO A 299 12.61 26.72 6.93
N ALA A 300 11.35 26.45 6.59
CA ALA A 300 10.21 26.98 7.32
C ALA A 300 10.11 26.42 8.76
N ILE A 301 10.39 25.12 8.96
CA ILE A 301 10.46 24.51 10.30
C ILE A 301 11.59 25.15 11.10
N ASP A 302 12.78 25.37 10.52
CA ASP A 302 13.91 25.99 11.21
C ASP A 302 13.60 27.42 11.68
N ALA A 303 12.85 28.18 10.89
CA ALA A 303 12.44 29.55 11.18
C ALA A 303 11.38 29.69 12.29
N MET A 304 10.75 28.58 12.73
CA MET A 304 9.73 28.61 13.78
C MET A 304 10.33 29.02 15.12
N THR A 305 9.68 29.93 15.84
CA THR A 305 10.10 30.40 17.16
C THR A 305 9.23 29.89 18.30
N LEU A 306 8.03 29.38 17.99
CA LEU A 306 7.04 28.92 18.96
C LEU A 306 7.15 27.45 19.32
N ILE A 307 8.00 26.70 18.61
CA ILE A 307 8.17 25.25 18.75
C ILE A 307 9.60 24.97 19.19
N GLY A 308 9.76 24.08 20.18
CA GLY A 308 11.06 23.67 20.69
C GLY A 308 11.90 22.90 19.65
N ASP A 309 13.22 22.96 19.79
CA ASP A 309 14.15 22.35 18.82
C ASP A 309 14.00 20.81 18.74
N GLU A 310 13.60 20.16 19.83
CA GLU A 310 13.33 18.71 19.84
C GLU A 310 12.20 18.35 18.88
N PHE A 311 11.09 19.08 18.93
CA PHE A 311 9.95 18.81 18.03
C PHE A 311 10.28 19.18 16.56
N LYS A 312 11.08 20.23 16.32
CA LYS A 312 11.59 20.54 14.98
C LYS A 312 12.43 19.40 14.42
N MET A 313 13.31 18.82 15.25
CA MET A 313 14.12 17.67 14.87
C MET A 313 13.24 16.48 14.51
N LYS A 314 12.24 16.17 15.32
CA LYS A 314 11.28 15.10 15.08
C LYS A 314 10.52 15.30 13.75
N LEU A 315 9.97 16.50 13.51
CA LEU A 315 9.32 16.85 12.26
C LEU A 315 10.21 16.56 11.06
N LYS A 316 11.46 17.07 11.08
CA LYS A 316 12.38 16.92 9.96
C LYS A 316 12.80 15.47 9.73
N SER A 317 13.02 14.71 10.80
CA SER A 317 13.44 13.31 10.71
C SER A 317 12.33 12.41 10.17
N GLN A 318 11.09 12.60 10.60
CA GLN A 318 9.97 11.76 10.19
C GLN A 318 9.42 12.12 8.81
N LEU A 319 9.63 13.35 8.33
CA LEU A 319 9.21 13.76 6.98
C LEU A 319 10.22 13.41 5.88
N PHE A 320 11.32 12.78 6.25
CA PHE A 320 12.29 12.24 5.30
C PHE A 320 12.13 10.72 5.21
N ILE A 321 11.91 10.21 4.00
CA ILE A 321 11.95 8.77 3.70
C ILE A 321 13.08 8.56 2.70
N GLU A 322 14.05 7.73 3.06
CA GLU A 322 15.20 7.43 2.22
C GLU A 322 14.76 6.64 0.97
N LYS A 323 15.29 7.05 -0.22
CA LYS A 323 14.97 6.45 -1.51
C LYS A 323 15.98 5.39 -1.93
#